data_4728f57a838463cc0387ccc936a0a49b
#
_entry.id   4728f57a838463cc0387ccc936a0a49b
#
_cell.length_a   1.000
_cell.length_b   1.000
_cell.length_c   1.000
_cell.angle_alpha   90.00
_cell.angle_beta   90.00
_cell.angle_gamma   90.00
#
_symmetry.space_group_name_H-M   'P 1'
#
loop_
_entity.id
_entity.type
_entity.pdbx_description
1 polymer ?
#
loop_
_entity_poly.entity_id
_entity_poly.type
_entity_poly.pdbx_seq_one_letter_code
_entity_poly.pdbx_strand_id
1 'polypeptide(L)'
;MPPSPPASPLLEKPSRGLLEQFNPNEAVLNDENSVVMPVAIITPYLDKVLAALGLHTEARTSFITFVFIIYCRLPFAYPYNFCRYWLPSILKHQHLAFRFLPQASYEEAAPLEISPSPDVTTRVFMIFQGVAEEELQGWTAASFRASEDVAHWRKIVGVDLERTSDTNLFRVLEWGGMEVHNHSSTWGS
;
A
#
# COMPACT_ATOMS: atom_id res chain seq x y z
N MET A 1 46.13 -32.48 -6.54
CA MET A 1 45.23 -31.46 -6.02
C MET A 1 44.19 -31.15 -7.08
N PRO A 2 42.91 -31.33 -6.84
CA PRO A 2 41.88 -30.93 -7.77
C PRO A 2 41.72 -29.39 -7.77
N PRO A 3 41.41 -28.76 -8.90
CA PRO A 3 41.22 -27.32 -8.97
C PRO A 3 39.96 -26.88 -8.17
N SER A 4 40.08 -25.73 -7.49
CA SER A 4 39.02 -25.12 -6.74
C SER A 4 37.82 -24.75 -7.68
N PRO A 5 36.57 -24.91 -7.23
CA PRO A 5 35.41 -24.52 -8.03
C PRO A 5 35.42 -23.00 -8.27
N PRO A 6 34.87 -22.55 -9.44
CA PRO A 6 34.81 -21.14 -9.73
C PRO A 6 33.90 -20.43 -8.74
N ALA A 7 34.33 -19.25 -8.30
CA ALA A 7 33.55 -18.39 -7.43
C ALA A 7 32.22 -18.03 -8.10
N SER A 8 31.12 -18.21 -7.37
CA SER A 8 29.79 -17.78 -7.81
C SER A 8 29.81 -16.28 -8.13
N PRO A 9 29.13 -15.82 -9.19
CA PRO A 9 29.03 -14.40 -9.46
C PRO A 9 28.35 -13.71 -8.27
N LEU A 10 29.05 -12.73 -7.72
CA LEU A 10 28.46 -11.79 -6.76
C LEU A 10 27.23 -11.17 -7.44
N LEU A 11 26.06 -11.49 -6.95
CA LEU A 11 24.84 -10.75 -7.27
C LEU A 11 25.11 -9.29 -6.89
N GLU A 12 25.34 -8.46 -7.91
CA GLU A 12 25.37 -7.03 -7.75
C GLU A 12 24.05 -6.61 -7.09
N LYS A 13 24.16 -6.12 -5.86
CA LYS A 13 23.01 -5.43 -5.23
C LYS A 13 22.59 -4.32 -6.18
N PRO A 14 21.29 -4.24 -6.55
CA PRO A 14 20.84 -3.15 -7.38
C PRO A 14 21.29 -1.85 -6.72
N SER A 15 21.87 -0.97 -7.51
CA SER A 15 22.29 0.37 -7.10
C SER A 15 21.15 0.99 -6.29
N ARG A 16 21.45 1.40 -5.05
CA ARG A 16 20.55 2.20 -4.20
C ARG A 16 20.31 3.54 -4.92
N GLY A 17 19.46 3.54 -5.95
CA GLY A 17 18.74 4.74 -6.37
C GLY A 17 18.03 5.24 -5.11
N LEU A 18 18.02 6.54 -4.88
CA LEU A 18 17.42 7.22 -3.75
C LEU A 18 16.07 6.56 -3.41
N LEU A 19 16.08 5.56 -2.52
CA LEU A 19 14.87 4.96 -1.99
C LEU A 19 14.19 6.08 -1.22
N GLU A 20 12.97 6.40 -1.59
CA GLU A 20 12.15 7.32 -0.84
C GLU A 20 12.03 6.78 0.59
N GLN A 21 12.65 7.47 1.54
CA GLN A 21 12.56 7.07 2.94
C GLN A 21 11.15 7.36 3.43
N PHE A 22 10.44 6.33 3.86
CA PHE A 22 9.10 6.49 4.41
C PHE A 22 9.16 6.76 5.91
N ASN A 23 8.67 7.93 6.31
CA ASN A 23 8.42 8.27 7.71
C ASN A 23 6.91 8.44 7.93
N PRO A 24 6.26 7.58 8.73
CA PRO A 24 4.81 7.67 8.97
C PRO A 24 4.35 9.02 9.54
N ASN A 25 5.22 9.70 10.32
CA ASN A 25 4.90 10.98 10.94
C ASN A 25 5.02 12.17 9.98
N GLU A 26 5.69 11.98 8.85
CA GLU A 26 5.96 13.01 7.83
C GLU A 26 5.40 12.59 6.46
N ALA A 27 4.53 11.60 6.45
CA ALA A 27 3.94 11.12 5.21
C ALA A 27 3.11 12.22 4.54
N VAL A 28 3.42 12.51 3.27
CA VAL A 28 2.76 13.54 2.48
C VAL A 28 2.22 12.94 1.19
N LEU A 29 0.98 13.31 0.88
CA LEU A 29 0.35 13.07 -0.42
C LEU A 29 0.25 14.42 -1.15
N ASN A 30 0.59 14.40 -2.43
CA ASN A 30 0.54 15.58 -3.28
C ASN A 30 0.15 15.22 -4.71
N ASP A 31 0.01 16.24 -5.55
CA ASP A 31 -0.38 16.08 -6.96
C ASP A 31 0.62 15.24 -7.78
N GLU A 32 1.89 15.17 -7.37
CA GLU A 32 2.94 14.45 -8.10
C GLU A 32 3.03 12.96 -7.75
N ASN A 33 2.71 12.59 -6.51
CA ASN A 33 2.96 11.24 -5.99
C ASN A 33 1.70 10.39 -5.79
N SER A 34 0.52 10.94 -6.03
CA SER A 34 -0.77 10.33 -5.67
C SER A 34 -1.69 10.12 -6.88
N VAL A 35 -2.71 9.32 -6.68
CA VAL A 35 -3.91 9.23 -7.51
C VAL A 35 -5.05 9.85 -6.74
N VAL A 36 -5.88 10.67 -7.39
CA VAL A 36 -7.10 11.23 -6.81
C VAL A 36 -8.31 10.77 -7.59
N MET A 37 -9.35 10.33 -6.89
CA MET A 37 -10.62 9.94 -7.50
C MET A 37 -11.80 10.07 -6.55
N PRO A 38 -13.04 10.13 -7.09
CA PRO A 38 -14.26 10.04 -6.29
C PRO A 38 -14.31 8.73 -5.50
N VAL A 39 -14.70 8.80 -4.24
CA VAL A 39 -14.82 7.61 -3.36
C VAL A 39 -15.82 6.59 -3.92
N ALA A 40 -16.84 7.05 -4.63
CA ALA A 40 -17.85 6.18 -5.25
C ALA A 40 -17.28 5.11 -6.20
N ILE A 41 -16.13 5.37 -6.81
CA ILE A 41 -15.49 4.45 -7.78
C ILE A 41 -14.18 3.83 -7.25
N ILE A 42 -13.80 4.10 -6.00
CA ILE A 42 -12.52 3.63 -5.46
C ILE A 42 -12.47 2.10 -5.29
N THR A 43 -13.56 1.47 -4.89
CA THR A 43 -13.61 0.02 -4.65
C THR A 43 -13.24 -0.79 -5.91
N PRO A 44 -13.88 -0.60 -7.08
CA PRO A 44 -13.49 -1.32 -8.29
C PRO A 44 -12.08 -0.95 -8.79
N TYR A 45 -11.61 0.26 -8.52
CA TYR A 45 -10.24 0.64 -8.85
C TYR A 45 -9.25 -0.13 -7.97
N LEU A 46 -9.44 -0.14 -6.65
CA LEU A 46 -8.58 -0.88 -5.72
C LEU A 46 -8.57 -2.38 -6.04
N ASP A 47 -9.71 -2.99 -6.37
CA ASP A 47 -9.74 -4.40 -6.74
C ASP A 47 -8.83 -4.70 -7.94
N LYS A 48 -8.86 -3.84 -8.98
CA LYS A 48 -7.96 -3.98 -10.15
C LYS A 48 -6.50 -3.79 -9.78
N VAL A 49 -6.17 -2.78 -8.97
CA VAL A 49 -4.79 -2.53 -8.53
C VAL A 49 -4.26 -3.71 -7.72
N LEU A 50 -5.01 -4.17 -6.72
CA LEU A 50 -4.59 -5.27 -5.87
C LEU A 50 -4.46 -6.58 -6.64
N ALA A 51 -5.32 -6.81 -7.65
CA ALA A 51 -5.15 -7.93 -8.58
C ALA A 51 -3.86 -7.78 -9.40
N ALA A 52 -3.56 -6.58 -9.89
CA ALA A 52 -2.31 -6.28 -10.59
C ALA A 52 -1.07 -6.46 -9.71
N LEU A 53 -1.18 -6.25 -8.40
CA LEU A 53 -0.14 -6.51 -7.41
C LEU A 53 -0.04 -7.99 -6.98
N GLY A 54 -0.83 -8.88 -7.58
CA GLY A 54 -0.77 -10.31 -7.33
C GLY A 54 -1.54 -10.80 -6.09
N LEU A 55 -2.39 -9.97 -5.48
CA LEU A 55 -3.22 -10.41 -4.37
C LEU A 55 -4.34 -11.33 -4.86
N HIS A 56 -4.51 -12.48 -4.22
CA HIS A 56 -5.64 -13.37 -4.50
C HIS A 56 -6.97 -12.76 -4.00
N THR A 57 -8.09 -13.29 -4.48
CA THR A 57 -9.42 -12.69 -4.28
C THR A 57 -9.75 -12.45 -2.80
N GLU A 58 -9.43 -13.40 -1.92
CA GLU A 58 -9.69 -13.26 -0.49
C GLU A 58 -8.89 -12.10 0.14
N ALA A 59 -7.60 -11.97 -0.23
CA ALA A 59 -6.76 -10.88 0.25
C ALA A 59 -7.27 -9.53 -0.26
N ARG A 60 -7.67 -9.44 -1.53
CA ARG A 60 -8.27 -8.22 -2.09
C ARG A 60 -9.55 -7.85 -1.37
N THR A 61 -10.45 -8.83 -1.21
CA THR A 61 -11.69 -8.63 -0.48
C THR A 61 -11.40 -8.17 0.94
N SER A 62 -10.47 -8.83 1.64
CA SER A 62 -10.07 -8.44 2.98
C SER A 62 -9.48 -7.03 3.01
N PHE A 63 -8.58 -6.70 2.10
CA PHE A 63 -8.02 -5.34 1.99
C PHE A 63 -9.10 -4.28 1.80
N ILE A 64 -10.09 -4.55 0.95
CA ILE A 64 -11.17 -3.59 0.63
C ILE A 64 -12.26 -3.61 1.72
N THR A 65 -12.61 -4.79 2.23
CA THR A 65 -13.81 -4.98 3.08
C THR A 65 -13.53 -5.27 4.55
N PHE A 66 -12.27 -5.44 4.94
CA PHE A 66 -11.90 -5.76 6.34
C PHE A 66 -12.62 -4.91 7.39
N VAL A 67 -13.36 -3.96 6.93
CA VAL A 67 -14.11 -2.96 7.66
C VAL A 67 -15.60 -3.26 7.80
N PHE A 68 -16.20 -3.96 6.84
CA PHE A 68 -17.67 -4.05 6.80
C PHE A 68 -18.23 -5.12 7.75
N ILE A 69 -17.49 -6.20 8.00
CA ILE A 69 -18.04 -7.39 8.67
C ILE A 69 -18.07 -7.25 10.21
N ILE A 70 -17.17 -6.50 10.82
CA ILE A 70 -17.10 -6.41 12.28
C ILE A 70 -18.13 -5.44 12.87
N TYR A 71 -18.56 -4.43 12.11
CA TYR A 71 -19.56 -3.47 12.60
C TYR A 71 -20.98 -4.06 12.71
N CYS A 72 -21.27 -5.13 11.97
CA CYS A 72 -22.63 -5.69 11.91
C CYS A 72 -22.90 -6.88 12.86
N ARG A 73 -21.91 -7.43 13.58
CA ARG A 73 -22.12 -8.72 14.24
C ARG A 73 -21.63 -8.91 15.68
N LEU A 74 -21.08 -7.91 16.36
CA LEU A 74 -20.70 -8.12 17.77
C LEU A 74 -21.43 -7.18 18.72
N PRO A 75 -22.40 -7.72 19.50
CA PRO A 75 -22.85 -7.06 20.70
C PRO A 75 -21.76 -7.20 21.78
N PHE A 76 -21.22 -6.08 22.22
CA PHE A 76 -20.53 -5.91 23.50
C PHE A 76 -19.46 -6.96 23.90
N ALA A 77 -18.21 -6.63 23.75
CA ALA A 77 -17.11 -6.96 24.67
C ALA A 77 -15.78 -7.31 23.98
N TYR A 78 -15.08 -6.31 23.45
CA TYR A 78 -13.61 -6.36 23.37
C TYR A 78 -13.02 -4.95 23.46
N PRO A 79 -11.84 -4.77 24.08
CA PRO A 79 -11.27 -3.45 24.36
C PRO A 79 -10.92 -2.71 23.07
N TYR A 80 -11.41 -1.51 22.96
CA TYR A 80 -11.56 -0.61 21.81
C TYR A 80 -10.28 -0.14 21.10
N ASN A 81 -9.11 -0.75 21.22
CA ASN A 81 -7.87 -0.09 20.82
C ASN A 81 -7.14 -0.68 19.61
N PHE A 82 -7.63 -1.72 18.91
CA PHE A 82 -6.81 -2.37 17.89
C PHE A 82 -7.38 -2.42 16.46
N CYS A 83 -8.57 -1.91 16.20
CA CYS A 83 -9.16 -1.94 14.87
C CYS A 83 -9.62 -0.56 14.40
N ARG A 84 -8.70 0.32 14.06
CA ARG A 84 -9.02 1.53 13.30
C ARG A 84 -9.13 1.19 11.83
N TYR A 85 -10.36 0.94 11.42
CA TYR A 85 -10.74 0.59 10.06
C TYR A 85 -10.60 1.81 9.15
N TRP A 86 -9.86 1.66 8.06
CA TRP A 86 -9.63 2.75 7.14
C TRP A 86 -10.79 2.99 6.15
N LEU A 87 -11.62 1.99 5.82
CA LEU A 87 -12.76 2.22 4.91
C LEU A 87 -13.80 3.20 5.43
N PRO A 88 -14.24 3.20 6.72
CA PRO A 88 -15.08 4.28 7.23
C PRO A 88 -14.40 5.64 7.15
N SER A 89 -13.10 5.72 7.30
CA SER A 89 -12.34 6.95 7.07
C SER A 89 -12.39 7.37 5.62
N ILE A 90 -12.28 6.43 4.68
CA ILE A 90 -12.45 6.71 3.25
C ILE A 90 -13.86 7.20 2.92
N LEU A 91 -14.89 6.50 3.39
CA LEU A 91 -16.28 6.75 3.04
C LEU A 91 -16.83 8.09 3.55
N LYS A 92 -16.16 8.73 4.50
CA LYS A 92 -16.55 10.08 4.98
C LYS A 92 -16.15 11.20 4.01
N HIS A 93 -15.31 10.91 3.02
CA HIS A 93 -14.83 11.90 2.05
C HIS A 93 -15.55 11.75 0.72
N GLN A 94 -15.58 12.82 -0.07
CA GLN A 94 -16.11 12.80 -1.45
C GLN A 94 -15.05 12.31 -2.43
N HIS A 95 -13.81 12.77 -2.27
CA HIS A 95 -12.63 12.35 -3.04
C HIS A 95 -11.54 11.85 -2.12
N LEU A 96 -10.71 10.98 -2.65
CA LEU A 96 -9.57 10.42 -1.94
C LEU A 96 -8.31 10.58 -2.77
N ALA A 97 -7.27 11.13 -2.17
CA ALA A 97 -5.91 11.01 -2.65
C ALA A 97 -5.26 9.79 -2.00
N PHE A 98 -4.55 8.97 -2.77
CA PHE A 98 -3.84 7.81 -2.23
C PHE A 98 -2.68 7.39 -3.10
N ARG A 99 -1.75 6.64 -2.51
CA ARG A 99 -0.68 5.92 -3.20
C ARG A 99 -0.30 4.67 -2.45
N PHE A 100 0.36 3.74 -3.16
CA PHE A 100 1.03 2.60 -2.53
C PHE A 100 2.50 2.91 -2.32
N LEU A 101 3.05 2.44 -1.21
CA LEU A 101 4.46 2.59 -0.91
C LEU A 101 5.31 1.56 -1.64
N PRO A 102 6.56 1.89 -2.04
CA PRO A 102 7.55 0.89 -2.40
C PRO A 102 7.77 -0.08 -1.24
N GLN A 103 7.82 -1.39 -1.51
CA GLN A 103 8.06 -2.40 -0.46
C GLN A 103 9.34 -2.15 0.31
N ALA A 104 10.41 -1.73 -0.39
CA ALA A 104 11.69 -1.44 0.25
C ALA A 104 11.60 -0.30 1.26
N SER A 105 10.84 0.76 0.95
CA SER A 105 10.63 1.89 1.86
C SER A 105 9.78 1.49 3.07
N TYR A 106 8.79 0.63 2.85
CA TYR A 106 7.95 0.11 3.94
C TYR A 106 8.71 -0.87 4.82
N GLU A 107 9.57 -1.73 4.25
CA GLU A 107 10.43 -2.65 4.99
C GLU A 107 11.43 -1.91 5.89
N GLU A 108 12.00 -0.81 5.40
CA GLU A 108 12.92 0.01 6.20
C GLU A 108 12.21 0.66 7.40
N ALA A 109 10.97 1.14 7.19
CA ALA A 109 10.19 1.80 8.24
C ALA A 109 9.54 0.82 9.25
N ALA A 110 9.22 -0.38 8.81
CA ALA A 110 8.54 -1.40 9.60
C ALA A 110 9.09 -2.80 9.24
N PRO A 111 10.28 -3.16 9.73
CA PRO A 111 10.87 -4.47 9.46
C PRO A 111 9.97 -5.62 9.88
N LEU A 112 9.87 -6.65 9.03
CA LEU A 112 9.08 -7.84 9.29
C LEU A 112 9.98 -9.06 9.42
N GLU A 113 10.03 -9.64 10.61
CA GLU A 113 10.80 -10.85 10.89
C GLU A 113 9.87 -12.07 10.91
N ILE A 114 10.17 -13.06 10.08
CA ILE A 114 9.39 -14.29 9.97
C ILE A 114 10.33 -15.49 10.06
N SER A 115 9.95 -16.48 10.87
CA SER A 115 10.70 -17.73 11.01
C SER A 115 9.80 -18.93 10.74
N PRO A 116 10.18 -19.86 9.84
CA PRO A 116 11.35 -19.79 8.97
C PRO A 116 11.27 -18.63 7.97
N SER A 117 12.41 -18.21 7.43
CA SER A 117 12.46 -17.12 6.45
C SER A 117 11.64 -17.49 5.19
N PRO A 118 10.71 -16.65 4.74
CA PRO A 118 9.96 -16.91 3.53
C PRO A 118 10.84 -16.79 2.28
N ASP A 119 10.47 -17.55 1.23
CA ASP A 119 11.10 -17.41 -0.08
C ASP A 119 10.68 -16.12 -0.77
N VAL A 120 9.45 -15.67 -0.53
CA VAL A 120 8.89 -14.43 -1.08
C VAL A 120 8.03 -13.72 -0.04
N THR A 121 8.32 -12.44 0.16
CA THR A 121 7.46 -11.55 0.95
C THR A 121 6.89 -10.48 0.04
N THR A 122 5.56 -10.36 -0.01
CA THR A 122 4.85 -9.30 -0.70
C THR A 122 4.20 -8.40 0.34
N ARG A 123 4.56 -7.13 0.32
CA ARG A 123 4.03 -6.14 1.27
C ARG A 123 3.35 -5.01 0.51
N VAL A 124 2.06 -4.83 0.73
CA VAL A 124 1.25 -3.81 0.06
C VAL A 124 0.70 -2.85 1.10
N PHE A 125 1.23 -1.65 1.13
CA PHE A 125 0.82 -0.62 2.07
C PHE A 125 0.33 0.63 1.35
N MET A 126 -0.90 1.06 1.65
CA MET A 126 -1.55 2.23 1.06
C MET A 126 -1.58 3.37 2.06
N ILE A 127 -1.13 4.55 1.64
CA ILE A 127 -1.40 5.78 2.38
C ILE A 127 -2.46 6.59 1.63
N PHE A 128 -3.35 7.25 2.38
CA PHE A 128 -4.46 7.99 1.80
C PHE A 128 -4.87 9.19 2.65
N GLN A 129 -5.51 10.16 2.01
CA GLN A 129 -6.16 11.30 2.68
C GLN A 129 -7.43 11.71 1.93
N GLY A 130 -8.37 12.30 2.66
CA GLY A 130 -9.53 12.95 2.05
C GLY A 130 -9.12 14.23 1.33
N VAL A 131 -9.81 14.49 0.20
CA VAL A 131 -9.66 15.73 -0.57
C VAL A 131 -11.04 16.36 -0.71
N ALA A 132 -11.15 17.62 -0.34
CA ALA A 132 -12.39 18.39 -0.53
C ALA A 132 -12.57 18.79 -2.01
N GLU A 133 -13.81 19.00 -2.42
CA GLU A 133 -14.15 19.38 -3.81
C GLU A 133 -13.39 20.67 -4.22
N GLU A 134 -13.30 21.61 -3.31
CA GLU A 134 -12.65 22.91 -3.53
C GLU A 134 -11.12 22.79 -3.73
N GLU A 135 -10.52 21.71 -3.22
CA GLU A 135 -9.09 21.44 -3.31
C GLU A 135 -8.69 20.72 -4.59
N LEU A 136 -9.65 20.17 -5.36
CA LEU A 136 -9.37 19.35 -6.56
C LEU A 136 -8.54 20.09 -7.62
N GLN A 137 -8.61 21.41 -7.68
CA GLN A 137 -7.81 22.19 -8.61
C GLN A 137 -6.29 22.02 -8.38
N GLY A 138 -5.87 21.73 -7.14
CA GLY A 138 -4.49 21.42 -6.78
C GLY A 138 -4.08 19.97 -7.06
N TRP A 139 -5.00 19.11 -7.58
CA TRP A 139 -4.80 17.68 -7.79
C TRP A 139 -5.02 17.23 -9.23
N THR A 140 -4.65 18.09 -10.18
CA THR A 140 -4.94 17.86 -11.61
C THR A 140 -4.18 16.66 -12.17
N ALA A 141 -2.87 16.57 -11.91
CA ALA A 141 -2.05 15.45 -12.38
C ALA A 141 -2.43 14.14 -11.68
N ALA A 142 -2.72 14.19 -10.37
CA ALA A 142 -3.19 13.05 -9.59
C ALA A 142 -4.53 12.50 -10.10
N SER A 143 -5.44 13.38 -10.50
CA SER A 143 -6.73 13.00 -11.10
C SER A 143 -6.55 12.37 -12.48
N PHE A 144 -5.61 12.87 -13.28
CA PHE A 144 -5.29 12.28 -14.59
C PHE A 144 -4.72 10.87 -14.45
N ARG A 145 -3.82 10.64 -13.47
CA ARG A 145 -3.25 9.32 -13.19
C ARG A 145 -4.28 8.25 -12.81
N ALA A 146 -5.46 8.63 -12.34
CA ALA A 146 -6.55 7.69 -12.09
C ALA A 146 -7.02 6.93 -13.35
N SER A 147 -6.74 7.47 -14.54
CA SER A 147 -7.07 6.86 -15.83
C SER A 147 -5.95 5.99 -16.42
N GLU A 148 -4.77 6.00 -15.80
CA GLU A 148 -3.63 5.20 -16.26
C GLU A 148 -3.82 3.70 -15.99
N ASP A 149 -3.04 2.87 -16.71
CA ASP A 149 -3.04 1.44 -16.48
C ASP A 149 -2.56 1.13 -15.05
N VAL A 150 -3.39 0.47 -14.30
CA VAL A 150 -3.08 0.05 -12.91
C VAL A 150 -1.83 -0.84 -12.79
N ALA A 151 -1.37 -1.41 -13.90
CA ALA A 151 -0.16 -2.22 -13.92
C ALA A 151 1.11 -1.42 -13.55
N HIS A 152 1.09 -0.09 -13.66
CA HIS A 152 2.20 0.76 -13.23
C HIS A 152 2.51 0.62 -11.75
N TRP A 153 1.52 0.29 -10.92
CA TRP A 153 1.71 0.07 -9.49
C TRP A 153 2.67 -1.06 -9.16
N ARG A 154 2.82 -2.05 -10.07
CA ARG A 154 3.81 -3.13 -9.88
C ARG A 154 5.23 -2.60 -9.77
N LYS A 155 5.56 -1.60 -10.60
CA LYS A 155 6.90 -0.96 -10.59
C LYS A 155 7.09 -0.12 -9.34
N ILE A 156 6.06 0.61 -8.93
CA ILE A 156 6.11 1.48 -7.76
C ILE A 156 6.27 0.64 -6.49
N VAL A 157 5.42 -0.37 -6.31
CA VAL A 157 5.48 -1.25 -5.14
C VAL A 157 6.68 -2.20 -5.19
N GLY A 158 7.11 -2.61 -6.38
CA GLY A 158 8.25 -3.52 -6.56
C GLY A 158 7.85 -4.99 -6.38
N VAL A 159 6.67 -5.39 -6.90
CA VAL A 159 6.18 -6.77 -6.79
C VAL A 159 6.72 -7.64 -7.92
N ASP A 160 7.30 -8.78 -7.56
CA ASP A 160 7.68 -9.86 -8.48
C ASP A 160 6.52 -10.86 -8.60
N LEU A 161 5.73 -10.72 -9.68
CA LEU A 161 4.54 -11.55 -9.88
C LEU A 161 4.86 -13.03 -10.13
N GLU A 162 5.98 -13.35 -10.75
CA GLU A 162 6.34 -14.75 -11.05
C GLU A 162 6.57 -15.48 -9.74
N ARG A 163 7.38 -14.91 -8.86
CA ARG A 163 7.66 -15.48 -7.55
C ARG A 163 6.44 -15.47 -6.62
N THR A 164 5.66 -14.40 -6.63
CA THR A 164 4.43 -14.28 -5.81
C THR A 164 3.37 -15.31 -6.21
N SER A 165 3.38 -15.75 -7.46
CA SER A 165 2.41 -16.74 -7.97
C SER A 165 2.89 -18.19 -7.88
N ASP A 166 4.19 -18.43 -7.63
CA ASP A 166 4.75 -19.76 -7.54
C ASP A 166 4.29 -20.49 -6.26
N THR A 167 3.47 -21.52 -6.43
CA THR A 167 2.91 -22.30 -5.32
C THR A 167 3.91 -23.20 -4.61
N ASN A 168 5.11 -23.40 -5.18
CA ASN A 168 6.17 -24.20 -4.57
C ASN A 168 6.99 -23.39 -3.56
N LEU A 169 6.85 -22.06 -3.55
CA LEU A 169 7.56 -21.18 -2.64
C LEU A 169 6.77 -20.94 -1.35
N PHE A 170 7.49 -20.79 -0.23
CA PHE A 170 6.92 -20.27 0.99
C PHE A 170 6.73 -18.75 0.85
N ARG A 171 5.48 -18.35 0.68
CA ARG A 171 5.10 -16.97 0.39
C ARG A 171 4.37 -16.34 1.55
N VAL A 172 4.73 -15.12 1.86
CA VAL A 172 4.05 -14.31 2.86
C VAL A 172 3.48 -13.07 2.19
N LEU A 173 2.24 -12.76 2.50
CA LEU A 173 1.55 -11.56 2.07
C LEU A 173 1.16 -10.74 3.30
N GLU A 174 1.66 -9.52 3.37
CA GLU A 174 1.23 -8.52 4.34
C GLU A 174 0.63 -7.33 3.60
N TRP A 175 -0.44 -6.79 4.14
CA TRP A 175 -1.08 -5.62 3.58
C TRP A 175 -1.66 -4.72 4.68
N GLY A 176 -1.77 -3.43 4.38
CA GLY A 176 -2.31 -2.45 5.30
C GLY A 176 -2.52 -1.08 4.67
N GLY A 177 -2.94 -0.13 5.49
CA GLY A 177 -3.08 1.24 5.06
C GLY A 177 -3.11 2.23 6.23
N MET A 178 -2.87 3.49 5.91
CA MET A 178 -2.83 4.57 6.88
C MET A 178 -3.46 5.85 6.29
N GLU A 179 -4.34 6.48 7.07
CA GLU A 179 -4.83 7.82 6.77
C GLU A 179 -3.77 8.86 7.16
N VAL A 180 -3.42 9.72 6.23
CA VAL A 180 -2.56 10.88 6.46
C VAL A 180 -3.45 12.06 6.78
N HIS A 181 -3.22 12.69 7.91
CA HIS A 181 -3.93 13.91 8.28
C HIS A 181 -3.09 15.13 7.91
N ASN A 182 -3.64 15.98 7.05
CA ASN A 182 -3.02 17.28 6.83
C ASN A 182 -3.07 18.05 8.15
N HIS A 183 -1.92 18.27 8.74
CA HIS A 183 -1.76 19.24 9.80
C HIS A 183 -1.82 20.66 9.18
N SER A 184 -2.93 21.02 8.53
CA SER A 184 -3.23 22.41 8.27
C SER A 184 -3.53 23.04 9.62
N SER A 185 -2.50 23.66 10.17
CA SER A 185 -2.46 24.60 11.27
C SER A 185 -3.78 25.35 11.48
N THR A 186 -4.57 24.92 12.45
CA THR A 186 -5.48 25.82 13.16
C THR A 186 -5.07 25.89 14.63
N TRP A 187 -3.85 26.40 14.86
CA TRP A 187 -3.57 27.14 16.08
C TRP A 187 -3.80 28.60 15.73
N GLY A 188 -5.05 28.99 15.72
CA GLY A 188 -5.53 30.35 15.51
C GLY A 188 -6.34 30.78 16.74
N SER A 189 -5.64 31.44 17.66
CA SER A 189 -6.07 32.40 18.68
C SER A 189 -7.39 32.14 19.37
#